data_83668f4b39e79b46858a92e41cdd6407
#
_entry.id   83668f4b39e79b46858a92e41cdd6407
#
_cell.length_a   1.000
_cell.length_b   1.000
_cell.length_c   1.000
_cell.angle_alpha   90.00
_cell.angle_beta   90.00
_cell.angle_gamma   90.00
#
_symmetry.space_group_name_H-M   'P 1'
#
loop_
_entity.id
_entity.type
_entity.pdbx_description
1 polymer ?
#
loop_
_entity_poly.entity_id
_entity_poly.type
_entity_poly.pdbx_seq_one_letter_code
_entity_poly.pdbx_strand_id
1 'polypeptide(L)'
;MVEDVMVLRLDAMPDLAKGDELAINVGSDCAFTSDVSGLTWLPDQPYSKGSWGYIEGKARSTTSEIENTTDGPLYQTWRENLRAYQIDAPSGTYEVELLMADVSRSRPQLANLLGRGDDGQAIADSRFNITICGRRMETDFSPADGGHYRQAFRRRYIIQNKENKIDVLFETLKGKCHLAGIKIRKL
;
A
#
# COMPACT_ATOMS: atom_id res chain seq x y z
N MET A 1 38.47 -12.83 11.19
CA MET A 1 37.61 -11.67 11.48
C MET A 1 36.25 -12.04 10.95
N VAL A 2 35.31 -12.36 11.82
CA VAL A 2 33.91 -12.61 11.48
C VAL A 2 33.27 -11.24 11.46
N GLU A 3 32.81 -10.79 10.29
CA GLU A 3 32.01 -9.57 10.20
C GLU A 3 30.72 -9.81 10.97
N ASP A 4 30.47 -8.96 11.98
CA ASP A 4 29.20 -8.91 12.70
C ASP A 4 28.09 -8.59 11.67
N VAL A 5 27.37 -9.62 11.29
CA VAL A 5 26.11 -9.44 10.59
C VAL A 5 25.15 -8.83 11.60
N MET A 6 24.96 -7.53 11.50
CA MET A 6 23.95 -6.80 12.27
C MET A 6 22.57 -7.33 11.87
N VAL A 7 22.11 -8.35 12.59
CA VAL A 7 20.73 -8.81 12.48
C VAL A 7 19.86 -7.69 13.06
N LEU A 8 19.33 -6.84 12.20
CA LEU A 8 18.25 -5.95 12.56
C LEU A 8 17.08 -6.82 13.02
N ARG A 9 16.92 -6.95 14.33
CA ARG A 9 15.69 -7.50 14.90
C ARG A 9 14.56 -6.52 14.60
N LEU A 10 13.76 -6.85 13.60
CA LEU A 10 12.50 -6.20 13.26
C LEU A 10 11.38 -6.60 14.25
N ASP A 11 11.73 -6.96 15.47
CA ASP A 11 10.83 -7.64 16.42
C ASP A 11 9.95 -6.70 17.24
N ALA A 12 10.04 -5.39 17.05
CA ALA A 12 9.17 -4.47 17.77
C ALA A 12 8.31 -3.65 16.80
N MET A 13 7.01 -3.84 16.90
CA MET A 13 6.04 -2.90 16.32
C MET A 13 6.39 -1.48 16.78
N PRO A 14 6.48 -0.49 15.87
CA PRO A 14 6.67 0.90 16.24
C PRO A 14 5.65 1.32 17.31
N ASP A 15 6.10 2.02 18.32
CA ASP A 15 5.23 2.45 19.43
C ASP A 15 4.37 3.64 18.99
N LEU A 16 3.26 3.33 18.31
CA LEU A 16 2.31 4.33 17.84
C LEU A 16 1.71 5.16 19.00
N ALA A 17 1.79 4.66 20.25
CA ALA A 17 1.37 5.45 21.42
C ALA A 17 2.32 6.60 21.71
N LYS A 18 3.61 6.44 21.38
CA LYS A 18 4.65 7.47 21.55
C LYS A 18 4.81 8.38 20.35
N GLY A 19 4.04 8.17 19.28
CA GLY A 19 4.08 8.98 18.06
C GLY A 19 5.06 8.46 17.01
N ASP A 20 5.51 7.22 17.11
CA ASP A 20 6.27 6.58 16.04
C ASP A 20 5.43 6.47 14.77
N GLU A 21 6.09 6.42 13.62
CA GLU A 21 5.44 6.13 12.33
C GLU A 21 5.57 4.64 12.02
N LEU A 22 4.48 4.02 11.59
CA LEU A 22 4.50 2.70 10.99
C LEU A 22 4.35 2.85 9.47
N ALA A 23 5.38 2.45 8.73
CA ALA A 23 5.41 2.46 7.28
C ALA A 23 5.68 1.05 6.75
N ILE A 24 4.90 0.58 5.78
CA ILE A 24 4.90 -0.79 5.30
C ILE A 24 5.01 -0.81 3.78
N ASN A 25 5.98 -1.55 3.26
CA ASN A 25 6.20 -1.83 1.85
C ASN A 25 5.30 -3.00 1.42
N VAL A 26 4.07 -2.70 1.03
CA VAL A 26 3.03 -3.71 0.79
C VAL A 26 3.35 -4.57 -0.44
N GLY A 27 3.23 -5.89 -0.26
CA GLY A 27 3.54 -6.87 -1.30
C GLY A 27 5.02 -7.24 -1.39
N SER A 28 5.88 -6.68 -0.54
CA SER A 28 7.33 -7.00 -0.47
C SER A 28 7.66 -7.72 0.82
N ASP A 29 8.51 -8.72 0.76
CA ASP A 29 9.11 -9.41 1.92
C ASP A 29 10.40 -8.73 2.40
N CYS A 30 10.79 -7.61 1.77
CA CYS A 30 11.99 -6.85 2.09
C CYS A 30 11.65 -5.44 2.60
N ALA A 31 12.41 -4.97 3.57
CA ALA A 31 12.36 -3.57 3.99
C ALA A 31 12.93 -2.67 2.89
N PHE A 32 12.46 -1.43 2.85
CA PHE A 32 12.98 -0.37 2.00
C PHE A 32 13.24 0.89 2.82
N THR A 33 14.42 1.46 2.71
CA THR A 33 14.72 2.77 3.34
C THR A 33 14.81 3.83 2.25
N SER A 34 14.01 4.88 2.40
CA SER A 34 14.02 6.03 1.49
C SER A 34 15.28 6.84 1.69
N ASP A 35 16.07 7.03 0.63
CA ASP A 35 17.27 7.89 0.67
C ASP A 35 16.92 9.38 0.88
N VAL A 36 15.70 9.78 0.56
CA VAL A 36 15.24 11.16 0.66
C VAL A 36 14.74 11.50 2.06
N SER A 37 13.92 10.63 2.65
CA SER A 37 13.29 10.87 3.95
C SER A 37 13.99 10.19 5.12
N GLY A 38 14.84 9.18 4.85
CA GLY A 38 15.43 8.30 5.86
C GLY A 38 14.42 7.33 6.48
N LEU A 39 13.15 7.36 6.05
CA LEU A 39 12.10 6.50 6.61
C LEU A 39 12.28 5.06 6.11
N THR A 40 12.26 4.12 7.05
CA THR A 40 12.27 2.70 6.73
C THR A 40 10.86 2.16 6.65
N TRP A 41 10.53 1.57 5.49
CA TRP A 41 9.30 0.85 5.22
C TRP A 41 9.51 -0.62 5.51
N LEU A 42 8.75 -1.17 6.44
CA LEU A 42 8.86 -2.53 6.90
C LEU A 42 8.33 -3.52 5.86
N PRO A 43 8.79 -4.79 5.89
CA PRO A 43 8.24 -5.84 5.04
C PRO A 43 6.74 -6.04 5.28
N ASP A 44 6.03 -6.50 4.23
CA ASP A 44 4.65 -6.91 4.34
C ASP A 44 4.52 -8.28 5.04
N GLN A 45 3.44 -8.45 5.80
CA GLN A 45 3.17 -9.70 6.51
C GLN A 45 1.66 -9.96 6.64
N PRO A 46 1.24 -11.23 6.82
CA PRO A 46 -0.15 -11.51 7.19
C PRO A 46 -0.46 -10.94 8.58
N TYR A 47 -1.68 -10.42 8.73
CA TYR A 47 -2.11 -9.89 10.02
C TYR A 47 -2.11 -10.97 11.11
N SER A 48 -1.57 -10.61 12.26
CA SER A 48 -1.70 -11.36 13.51
C SER A 48 -2.06 -10.40 14.65
N LYS A 49 -2.77 -10.89 15.66
CA LYS A 49 -3.19 -10.09 16.81
C LYS A 49 -1.98 -9.51 17.55
N GLY A 50 -2.03 -8.24 17.88
CA GLY A 50 -0.95 -7.49 18.53
C GLY A 50 0.08 -6.93 17.53
N SER A 51 -0.22 -6.96 16.22
CA SER A 51 0.68 -6.57 15.15
C SER A 51 -0.06 -5.80 14.04
N TRP A 52 0.47 -5.83 12.83
CA TRP A 52 -0.14 -5.32 11.61
C TRP A 52 -0.09 -6.37 10.51
N GLY A 53 -0.83 -6.15 9.44
CA GLY A 53 -0.69 -6.98 8.26
C GLY A 53 -1.92 -7.01 7.37
N TYR A 54 -1.74 -7.73 6.26
CA TYR A 54 -2.80 -7.92 5.28
C TYR A 54 -3.75 -9.06 5.64
N ILE A 55 -4.97 -8.95 5.15
CA ILE A 55 -5.96 -10.02 5.11
C ILE A 55 -6.29 -10.28 3.66
N GLU A 56 -5.91 -11.46 3.19
CA GLU A 56 -6.03 -11.91 1.80
C GLU A 56 -5.17 -11.09 0.81
N GLY A 57 -5.32 -11.40 -0.47
CA GLY A 57 -4.57 -10.76 -1.54
C GLY A 57 -3.27 -11.48 -1.90
N LYS A 58 -2.76 -11.14 -3.07
CA LYS A 58 -1.58 -11.76 -3.67
C LYS A 58 -0.50 -10.72 -3.94
N ALA A 59 0.72 -10.97 -3.47
CA ALA A 59 1.87 -10.13 -3.76
C ALA A 59 2.20 -10.14 -5.26
N ARG A 60 2.53 -8.97 -5.80
CA ARG A 60 2.91 -8.72 -7.18
C ARG A 60 4.08 -7.76 -7.24
N SER A 61 4.80 -7.79 -8.34
CA SER A 61 5.90 -6.87 -8.58
C SER A 61 6.07 -6.53 -10.06
N THR A 62 6.74 -5.44 -10.33
CA THR A 62 7.18 -5.01 -11.66
C THR A 62 8.60 -4.46 -11.60
N THR A 63 9.32 -4.56 -12.70
CA THR A 63 10.61 -3.88 -12.88
C THR A 63 10.47 -2.58 -13.66
N SER A 64 9.24 -2.21 -14.01
CA SER A 64 8.98 -0.96 -14.73
C SER A 64 9.24 0.25 -13.83
N GLU A 65 9.83 1.28 -14.39
CA GLU A 65 9.99 2.55 -13.71
C GLU A 65 8.62 3.17 -13.35
N ILE A 66 8.54 3.71 -12.15
CA ILE A 66 7.37 4.45 -11.66
C ILE A 66 7.74 5.92 -11.59
N GLU A 67 7.00 6.71 -12.32
CA GLU A 67 7.18 8.16 -12.40
C GLU A 67 6.59 8.89 -11.18
N ASN A 68 6.91 10.16 -11.03
CA ASN A 68 6.38 11.04 -9.98
C ASN A 68 6.75 10.61 -8.55
N THR A 69 7.89 9.93 -8.40
CA THR A 69 8.46 9.55 -7.10
C THR A 69 9.97 9.39 -7.18
N THR A 70 10.65 9.66 -6.08
CA THR A 70 12.06 9.31 -5.86
C THR A 70 12.22 7.93 -5.21
N ASP A 71 11.13 7.39 -4.67
CA ASP A 71 11.07 6.10 -3.98
C ASP A 71 10.39 5.03 -4.87
N GLY A 72 10.82 4.93 -6.14
CA GLY A 72 10.27 4.00 -7.13
C GLY A 72 10.04 2.57 -6.62
N PRO A 73 11.01 1.97 -5.91
CA PRO A 73 10.87 0.60 -5.38
C PRO A 73 9.63 0.36 -4.51
N LEU A 74 9.15 1.36 -3.75
CA LEU A 74 7.91 1.27 -2.95
C LEU A 74 6.65 1.07 -3.79
N TYR A 75 6.67 1.46 -5.04
CA TYR A 75 5.53 1.35 -5.94
C TYR A 75 5.68 0.21 -6.94
N GLN A 76 6.85 -0.44 -6.97
CA GLN A 76 7.14 -1.58 -7.83
C GLN A 76 6.68 -2.92 -7.23
N THR A 77 6.28 -2.92 -5.96
CA THR A 77 5.61 -4.04 -5.30
C THR A 77 4.22 -3.62 -4.84
N TRP A 78 3.27 -4.55 -4.84
CA TRP A 78 1.91 -4.29 -4.35
C TRP A 78 1.20 -5.59 -3.99
N ARG A 79 0.12 -5.47 -3.25
CA ARG A 79 -0.81 -6.58 -3.00
C ARG A 79 -2.08 -6.37 -3.79
N GLU A 80 -2.42 -7.35 -4.63
CA GLU A 80 -3.58 -7.38 -5.50
C GLU A 80 -4.71 -8.19 -4.84
N ASN A 81 -5.97 -7.80 -5.03
CA ASN A 81 -7.14 -8.40 -4.40
C ASN A 81 -7.05 -8.44 -2.86
N LEU A 82 -6.51 -7.38 -2.29
CA LEU A 82 -6.45 -7.16 -0.86
C LEU A 82 -7.87 -6.94 -0.33
N ARG A 83 -8.28 -7.74 0.66
CA ARG A 83 -9.56 -7.53 1.36
C ARG A 83 -9.45 -6.47 2.43
N ALA A 84 -8.40 -6.53 3.21
CA ALA A 84 -8.15 -5.58 4.29
C ALA A 84 -6.68 -5.47 4.64
N TYR A 85 -6.34 -4.35 5.25
CA TYR A 85 -5.11 -4.16 6.02
C TYR A 85 -5.49 -3.80 7.45
N GLN A 86 -4.97 -4.53 8.44
CA GLN A 86 -5.27 -4.31 9.85
C GLN A 86 -4.03 -3.94 10.64
N ILE A 87 -4.18 -3.00 11.55
CA ILE A 87 -3.09 -2.54 12.43
C ILE A 87 -3.65 -2.37 13.83
N ASP A 88 -3.07 -3.09 14.79
CA ASP A 88 -3.39 -2.88 16.20
C ASP A 88 -2.71 -1.59 16.67
N ALA A 89 -3.52 -0.60 17.03
CA ALA A 89 -3.06 0.73 17.41
C ALA A 89 -3.97 1.30 18.50
N PRO A 90 -3.44 1.98 19.52
CA PRO A 90 -4.25 2.61 20.56
C PRO A 90 -5.32 3.53 19.98
N SER A 91 -6.39 3.75 20.72
CA SER A 91 -7.39 4.75 20.34
C SER A 91 -6.76 6.14 20.20
N GLY A 92 -7.25 6.94 19.26
CA GLY A 92 -6.71 8.27 18.97
C GLY A 92 -6.99 8.75 17.56
N THR A 93 -6.42 9.91 17.25
CA THR A 93 -6.45 10.49 15.90
C THR A 93 -5.21 10.05 15.14
N TYR A 94 -5.39 9.60 13.91
CA TYR A 94 -4.29 9.13 13.07
C TYR A 94 -4.35 9.75 11.67
N GLU A 95 -3.18 9.97 11.10
CA GLU A 95 -2.99 10.13 9.68
C GLU A 95 -2.72 8.75 9.07
N VAL A 96 -3.50 8.38 8.06
CA VAL A 96 -3.32 7.17 7.26
C VAL A 96 -3.00 7.60 5.83
N GLU A 97 -1.86 7.17 5.31
CA GLU A 97 -1.43 7.43 3.94
C GLU A 97 -1.36 6.12 3.17
N LEU A 98 -2.07 6.05 2.05
CA LEU A 98 -2.09 4.91 1.13
C LEU A 98 -1.30 5.25 -0.13
N LEU A 99 -0.36 4.39 -0.51
CA LEU A 99 0.49 4.54 -1.69
C LEU A 99 0.01 3.59 -2.78
N MET A 100 -0.17 4.12 -3.97
CA MET A 100 -0.65 3.38 -5.13
C MET A 100 0.03 3.87 -6.40
N ALA A 101 0.09 3.02 -7.43
CA ALA A 101 0.46 3.41 -8.77
C ALA A 101 -0.39 2.62 -9.77
N ASP A 102 -0.75 3.22 -10.90
CA ASP A 102 -1.28 2.45 -12.01
C ASP A 102 -0.13 1.69 -12.68
N VAL A 103 -0.06 0.39 -12.38
CA VAL A 103 0.98 -0.52 -12.87
C VAL A 103 0.49 -1.40 -14.03
N SER A 104 -0.56 -0.97 -14.73
CA SER A 104 -1.07 -1.67 -15.91
C SER A 104 0.04 -1.89 -16.94
N ARG A 105 0.08 -3.08 -17.54
CA ARG A 105 1.19 -3.50 -18.45
C ARG A 105 1.24 -2.75 -19.77
N SER A 106 0.18 -2.02 -20.14
CA SER A 106 0.09 -1.29 -21.40
C SER A 106 -0.64 0.03 -21.19
N ARG A 107 -0.22 1.08 -21.89
CA ARG A 107 -1.07 2.26 -22.04
C ARG A 107 -2.36 1.82 -22.72
N PRO A 108 -3.55 2.19 -22.22
CA PRO A 108 -4.82 1.75 -22.78
C PRO A 108 -4.94 1.99 -24.30
N GLN A 109 -4.35 3.08 -24.81
CA GLN A 109 -4.33 3.42 -26.22
C GLN A 109 -3.44 2.51 -27.08
N LEU A 110 -2.35 2.00 -26.54
CA LEU A 110 -1.43 1.12 -27.28
C LEU A 110 -1.90 -0.34 -27.30
N ALA A 111 -2.55 -0.79 -26.22
CA ALA A 111 -3.12 -2.13 -26.13
C ALA A 111 -4.22 -2.34 -27.17
N ASN A 112 -5.08 -1.34 -27.38
CA ASN A 112 -6.14 -1.39 -28.39
C ASN A 112 -5.58 -1.41 -29.82
N LEU A 113 -4.46 -0.73 -30.08
CA LEU A 113 -3.81 -0.68 -31.40
C LEU A 113 -3.08 -1.99 -31.76
N LEU A 114 -2.59 -2.73 -30.77
CA LEU A 114 -1.77 -3.94 -30.96
C LEU A 114 -2.56 -5.24 -30.82
N GLY A 115 -3.87 -5.19 -30.59
CA GLY A 115 -4.73 -6.37 -30.45
C GLY A 115 -4.31 -7.30 -29.30
N ARG A 116 -3.48 -6.83 -28.38
CA ARG A 116 -3.06 -7.59 -27.19
C ARG A 116 -4.07 -7.37 -26.08
N GLY A 117 -5.13 -8.17 -26.11
CA GLY A 117 -6.10 -8.24 -25.04
C GLY A 117 -5.54 -8.89 -23.79
N ASP A 118 -6.02 -8.45 -22.70
CA ASP A 118 -6.43 -9.06 -21.43
C ASP A 118 -5.59 -8.82 -20.18
N ASP A 119 -4.27 -8.97 -20.17
CA ASP A 119 -3.54 -8.93 -18.89
C ASP A 119 -3.23 -7.51 -18.39
N GLY A 120 -3.18 -6.53 -19.28
CA GLY A 120 -2.91 -5.12 -18.93
C GLY A 120 -4.15 -4.33 -18.53
N GLN A 121 -5.32 -4.76 -18.94
CA GLN A 121 -6.58 -4.03 -18.76
C GLN A 121 -7.16 -4.21 -17.36
N ALA A 122 -6.83 -5.31 -16.68
CA ALA A 122 -7.43 -5.67 -15.41
C ALA A 122 -7.11 -4.67 -14.26
N ILE A 123 -5.97 -3.99 -14.30
CA ILE A 123 -5.62 -2.97 -13.29
C ILE A 123 -6.13 -1.59 -13.72
N ALA A 124 -6.00 -1.23 -15.00
CA ALA A 124 -6.50 0.05 -15.53
C ALA A 124 -8.02 0.23 -15.37
N ASP A 125 -8.76 -0.88 -15.38
CA ASP A 125 -10.19 -0.91 -15.14
C ASP A 125 -10.59 -1.18 -13.69
N SER A 126 -9.65 -1.17 -12.78
CA SER A 126 -9.92 -1.46 -11.36
C SER A 126 -10.74 -0.35 -10.73
N ARG A 127 -11.84 -0.74 -10.08
CA ARG A 127 -12.69 0.15 -9.30
C ARG A 127 -13.00 -0.50 -7.98
N PHE A 128 -12.83 0.25 -6.90
CA PHE A 128 -13.04 -0.24 -5.55
C PHE A 128 -13.38 0.89 -4.58
N ASN A 129 -14.01 0.50 -3.51
CA ASN A 129 -14.29 1.37 -2.39
C ASN A 129 -13.21 1.20 -1.32
N ILE A 130 -12.89 2.29 -0.61
CA ILE A 130 -11.98 2.27 0.55
C ILE A 130 -12.77 2.73 1.78
N THR A 131 -12.74 1.90 2.83
CA THR A 131 -13.35 2.21 4.13
C THR A 131 -12.26 2.11 5.20
N ILE A 132 -12.13 3.13 6.05
CA ILE A 132 -11.17 3.13 7.17
C ILE A 132 -11.92 3.34 8.48
N CYS A 133 -11.72 2.45 9.45
CA CYS A 133 -12.40 2.47 10.74
C CYS A 133 -13.93 2.67 10.61
N GLY A 134 -14.55 1.92 9.71
CA GLY A 134 -15.99 1.96 9.43
C GLY A 134 -16.48 3.17 8.64
N ARG A 135 -15.62 4.14 8.31
CA ARG A 135 -15.96 5.30 7.50
C ARG A 135 -15.54 5.11 6.05
N ARG A 136 -16.48 5.30 5.12
CA ARG A 136 -16.21 5.32 3.67
C ARG A 136 -15.36 6.55 3.32
N MET A 137 -14.14 6.31 2.81
CA MET A 137 -13.21 7.35 2.38
C MET A 137 -13.27 7.58 0.88
N GLU A 138 -13.36 6.49 0.10
CA GLU A 138 -13.47 6.54 -1.35
C GLU A 138 -14.63 5.66 -1.82
N THR A 139 -15.35 6.11 -2.84
CA THR A 139 -16.41 5.37 -3.51
C THR A 139 -16.11 5.32 -4.99
N ASP A 140 -16.19 4.12 -5.60
CA ASP A 140 -15.93 3.90 -7.03
C ASP A 140 -14.59 4.48 -7.50
N PHE A 141 -13.59 4.39 -6.65
CA PHE A 141 -12.24 4.92 -6.90
C PHE A 141 -11.49 4.04 -7.90
N SER A 142 -10.79 4.68 -8.82
CA SER A 142 -9.85 4.00 -9.72
C SER A 142 -8.47 4.66 -9.67
N PRO A 143 -7.40 3.90 -9.51
CA PRO A 143 -6.04 4.40 -9.66
C PRO A 143 -5.74 5.01 -11.03
N ALA A 144 -6.49 4.60 -12.06
CA ALA A 144 -6.36 5.11 -13.43
C ALA A 144 -7.11 6.43 -13.66
N ASP A 145 -8.00 6.85 -12.74
CA ASP A 145 -8.71 8.11 -12.86
C ASP A 145 -7.71 9.28 -12.81
N GLY A 146 -7.63 10.04 -13.91
CA GLY A 146 -6.66 11.12 -14.08
C GLY A 146 -5.49 10.80 -15.02
N GLY A 147 -5.42 9.61 -15.61
CA GLY A 147 -4.43 9.26 -16.64
C GLY A 147 -3.02 9.06 -16.13
N HIS A 148 -2.86 8.69 -14.86
CA HIS A 148 -1.58 8.55 -14.16
C HIS A 148 -0.90 7.19 -14.41
N TYR A 149 -0.79 6.77 -15.67
CA TYR A 149 -0.09 5.53 -16.03
C TYR A 149 1.34 5.50 -15.49
N ARG A 150 1.66 4.47 -14.69
CA ARG A 150 2.96 4.30 -14.00
C ARG A 150 3.41 5.51 -13.19
N GLN A 151 2.49 6.31 -12.71
CA GLN A 151 2.78 7.41 -11.82
C GLN A 151 2.40 7.06 -10.38
N ALA A 152 3.31 7.36 -9.47
CA ALA A 152 3.05 7.23 -8.05
C ALA A 152 2.04 8.30 -7.60
N PHE A 153 1.10 7.89 -6.80
CA PHE A 153 0.20 8.82 -6.12
C PHE A 153 -0.11 8.35 -4.69
N ARG A 154 -0.60 9.26 -3.87
CA ARG A 154 -0.89 9.04 -2.47
C ARG A 154 -2.28 9.53 -2.13
N ARG A 155 -2.95 8.81 -1.22
CA ARG A 155 -4.19 9.24 -0.58
C ARG A 155 -3.94 9.36 0.91
N ARG A 156 -4.29 10.51 1.49
CA ARG A 156 -4.05 10.82 2.91
C ARG A 156 -5.38 11.12 3.58
N TYR A 157 -5.60 10.48 4.73
CA TYR A 157 -6.81 10.60 5.51
C TYR A 157 -6.50 10.86 6.97
N ILE A 158 -7.28 11.72 7.61
CA ILE A 158 -7.30 11.87 9.05
C ILE A 158 -8.49 11.09 9.59
N ILE A 159 -8.23 10.16 10.50
CA ILE A 159 -9.22 9.25 11.05
C ILE A 159 -9.24 9.28 12.58
N GLN A 160 -10.39 8.92 13.15
CA GLN A 160 -10.56 8.63 14.57
C GLN A 160 -10.60 7.12 14.76
N ASN A 161 -9.56 6.56 15.40
CA ASN A 161 -9.56 5.18 15.85
C ASN A 161 -10.18 5.10 17.24
N LYS A 162 -11.30 4.34 17.38
CA LYS A 162 -12.02 4.17 18.64
C LYS A 162 -11.84 2.78 19.26
N GLU A 163 -11.32 1.82 18.50
CA GLU A 163 -11.37 0.39 18.83
C GLU A 163 -9.99 -0.27 19.00
N ASN A 164 -8.95 0.47 19.31
CA ASN A 164 -7.58 -0.05 19.43
C ASN A 164 -7.11 -0.86 18.18
N LYS A 165 -7.76 -0.64 17.04
CA LYS A 165 -7.45 -1.29 15.78
C LYS A 165 -7.85 -0.37 14.61
N ILE A 166 -6.94 -0.17 13.68
CA ILE A 166 -7.20 0.52 12.42
C ILE A 166 -7.44 -0.53 11.35
N ASP A 167 -8.64 -0.53 10.77
CA ASP A 167 -9.01 -1.36 9.63
C ASP A 167 -9.06 -0.52 8.37
N VAL A 168 -8.33 -0.93 7.33
CA VAL A 168 -8.45 -0.39 5.99
C VAL A 168 -9.06 -1.47 5.12
N LEU A 169 -10.31 -1.32 4.72
CA LEU A 169 -11.08 -2.29 3.96
C LEU A 169 -11.16 -1.88 2.49
N PHE A 170 -10.99 -2.85 1.60
CA PHE A 170 -11.10 -2.71 0.16
C PHE A 170 -12.25 -3.55 -0.37
N GLU A 171 -13.24 -2.92 -0.97
CA GLU A 171 -14.38 -3.58 -1.62
C GLU A 171 -14.24 -3.40 -3.12
N THR A 172 -13.84 -4.46 -3.82
CA THR A 172 -13.66 -4.44 -5.27
C THR A 172 -15.01 -4.41 -5.98
N LEU A 173 -15.22 -3.41 -6.83
CA LEU A 173 -16.40 -3.26 -7.68
C LEU A 173 -16.14 -3.80 -9.09
N LYS A 174 -14.93 -3.57 -9.61
CA LYS A 174 -14.48 -4.05 -10.93
C LYS A 174 -12.99 -4.28 -10.91
N GLY A 175 -12.51 -5.26 -11.67
CA GLY A 175 -11.08 -5.56 -11.79
C GLY A 175 -10.48 -6.02 -10.47
N LYS A 176 -9.39 -5.42 -10.05
CA LYS A 176 -8.61 -5.83 -8.87
C LYS A 176 -8.16 -4.63 -8.07
N CYS A 177 -8.58 -4.54 -6.81
CA CYS A 177 -7.99 -3.55 -5.90
C CYS A 177 -6.51 -3.86 -5.67
N HIS A 178 -5.72 -2.82 -5.39
CA HIS A 178 -4.30 -2.97 -5.07
C HIS A 178 -3.80 -1.85 -4.15
N LEU A 179 -2.75 -2.15 -3.41
CA LEU A 179 -2.06 -1.25 -2.51
C LEU A 179 -0.56 -1.53 -2.57
N ALA A 180 0.26 -0.49 -2.73
CA ALA A 180 1.72 -0.59 -2.77
C ALA A 180 2.39 -0.23 -1.44
N GLY A 181 1.80 0.66 -0.67
CA GLY A 181 2.32 1.01 0.64
C GLY A 181 1.25 1.60 1.55
N ILE A 182 1.47 1.48 2.85
CA ILE A 182 0.64 2.10 3.87
C ILE A 182 1.51 2.72 4.94
N LYS A 183 1.21 3.96 5.32
CA LYS A 183 1.89 4.65 6.42
C LYS A 183 0.87 5.18 7.40
N ILE A 184 1.16 5.03 8.68
CA ILE A 184 0.29 5.44 9.78
C ILE A 184 1.10 6.22 10.80
N ARG A 185 0.55 7.34 11.23
CA ARG A 185 1.13 8.18 12.28
C ARG A 185 0.03 8.69 13.19
N LYS A 186 0.26 8.61 14.51
CA LYS A 186 -0.63 9.24 15.51
C LYS A 186 -0.44 10.76 15.51
N LEU A 187 -1.54 11.51 15.60
CA LEU A 187 -1.54 12.98 15.65
C LEU A 187 -1.75 13.49 17.08
#